data_fa6dbf162917b64760d8af760d760c1b
#
_entry.id   fa6dbf162917b64760d8af760d760c1b
#
_cell.length_a   1.000
_cell.length_b   1.000
_cell.length_c   1.000
_cell.angle_alpha   90.00
_cell.angle_beta   90.00
_cell.angle_gamma   90.00
#
_symmetry.space_group_name_H-M   'P 1'
#
loop_
_entity.id
_entity.type
_entity.pdbx_description
1 polymer ?
#
loop_
_entity_poly.entity_id
_entity_poly.type
_entity_poly.pdbx_seq_one_letter_code
_entity_poly.pdbx_strand_id
1 'polypeptide(L)'
;MTKLPLLVIEDEAAVMSFLRTALERNGYSIVSASSGAEGLKLLESGAYMGVISDMRTPGGISGADVHAWIRANRPELSRRILFITGDTVNRETMDILEKTGAPCIEKPFRVAQLLRSIESLMAGEAR
;
A
#
# COMPACT_ATOMS: atom_id res chain seq x y z
N MET A 1 19.79 -14.54 1.90
CA MET A 1 18.45 -14.46 2.51
C MET A 1 17.51 -13.67 1.60
N THR A 2 16.40 -14.23 1.25
CA THR A 2 15.45 -13.59 0.34
C THR A 2 14.57 -12.63 1.12
N LYS A 3 14.50 -11.39 0.65
CA LYS A 3 13.58 -10.41 1.23
C LYS A 3 12.15 -10.75 0.84
N LEU A 4 11.23 -10.53 1.75
CA LEU A 4 9.81 -10.66 1.45
C LEU A 4 9.40 -9.57 0.45
N PRO A 5 8.42 -9.86 -0.42
CA PRO A 5 7.95 -8.87 -1.39
C PRO A 5 7.04 -7.83 -0.74
N LEU A 6 6.86 -6.72 -1.46
CA LEU A 6 5.81 -5.74 -1.17
C LEU A 6 4.57 -6.17 -1.94
N LEU A 7 3.42 -6.12 -1.29
CA LEU A 7 2.14 -6.29 -1.97
C LEU A 7 1.68 -4.91 -2.43
N VAL A 8 1.41 -4.77 -3.72
CA VAL A 8 0.95 -3.51 -4.30
C VAL A 8 -0.45 -3.69 -4.87
N ILE A 9 -1.40 -2.94 -4.34
CA ILE A 9 -2.81 -3.00 -4.76
C ILE A 9 -3.12 -1.72 -5.53
N GLU A 10 -3.30 -1.84 -6.84
CA GLU A 10 -3.52 -0.70 -7.73
C GLU A 10 -4.23 -1.18 -8.99
N ASP A 11 -5.35 -0.55 -9.35
CA ASP A 11 -6.13 -0.94 -10.50
C ASP A 11 -5.68 -0.30 -11.81
N GLU A 12 -5.01 0.84 -11.75
CA GLU A 12 -4.52 1.52 -12.95
C GLU A 12 -3.22 0.89 -13.43
N ALA A 13 -3.27 0.29 -14.63
CA ALA A 13 -2.11 -0.42 -15.17
C ALA A 13 -0.87 0.47 -15.29
N ALA A 14 -1.06 1.73 -15.70
CA ALA A 14 0.06 2.66 -15.85
C ALA A 14 0.73 2.96 -14.50
N VAL A 15 -0.06 3.13 -13.45
CA VAL A 15 0.46 3.40 -12.11
C VAL A 15 1.16 2.15 -11.57
N MET A 16 0.56 0.97 -11.77
CA MET A 16 1.17 -0.29 -11.34
C MET A 16 2.52 -0.49 -12.04
N SER A 17 2.60 -0.22 -13.34
CA SER A 17 3.84 -0.35 -14.11
C SER A 17 4.91 0.60 -13.58
N PHE A 18 4.53 1.84 -13.27
CA PHE A 18 5.45 2.82 -12.70
C PHE A 18 5.98 2.36 -11.34
N LEU A 19 5.09 1.90 -10.46
CA LEU A 19 5.46 1.42 -9.13
C LEU A 19 6.39 0.22 -9.23
N ARG A 20 6.04 -0.75 -10.08
CA ARG A 20 6.85 -1.94 -10.26
C ARG A 20 8.26 -1.59 -10.73
N THR A 21 8.37 -0.75 -11.76
CA THR A 21 9.66 -0.37 -12.30
C THR A 21 10.51 0.35 -11.24
N ALA A 22 9.92 1.33 -10.57
CA ALA A 22 10.64 2.12 -9.56
C ALA A 22 11.12 1.24 -8.40
N LEU A 23 10.25 0.35 -7.92
CA LEU A 23 10.58 -0.46 -6.77
C LEU A 23 11.56 -1.58 -7.09
N GLU A 24 11.37 -2.25 -8.24
CA GLU A 24 12.28 -3.31 -8.64
C GLU A 24 13.69 -2.79 -8.90
N ARG A 25 13.80 -1.60 -9.48
CA ARG A 25 15.11 -0.96 -9.68
C ARG A 25 15.83 -0.64 -8.38
N ASN A 26 15.09 -0.55 -7.29
CA ASN A 26 15.64 -0.22 -5.98
C ASN A 26 15.71 -1.42 -5.04
N GLY A 27 15.62 -2.63 -5.59
CA GLY A 27 15.89 -3.85 -4.86
C GLY A 27 14.67 -4.50 -4.19
N TYR A 28 13.47 -3.99 -4.46
CA TYR A 28 12.25 -4.58 -3.91
C TYR A 28 11.62 -5.57 -4.88
N SER A 29 11.07 -6.66 -4.34
CA SER A 29 10.24 -7.57 -5.11
C SER A 29 8.78 -7.17 -4.94
N ILE A 30 7.99 -7.35 -5.98
CA ILE A 30 6.60 -6.90 -6.02
C ILE A 30 5.67 -8.07 -6.30
N VAL A 31 4.59 -8.15 -5.53
CA VAL A 31 3.42 -8.97 -5.87
C VAL A 31 2.30 -7.98 -6.13
N SER A 32 1.67 -8.08 -7.28
CA SER A 32 0.66 -7.11 -7.70
C SER A 32 -0.75 -7.64 -7.55
N ALA A 33 -1.67 -6.76 -7.15
CA ALA A 33 -3.10 -7.03 -7.11
C ALA A 33 -3.81 -5.86 -7.77
N SER A 34 -4.80 -6.16 -8.61
CA SER A 34 -5.53 -5.12 -9.35
C SER A 34 -6.80 -4.66 -8.63
N SER A 35 -7.11 -5.25 -7.48
CA SER A 35 -8.28 -4.88 -6.69
C SER A 35 -8.04 -5.19 -5.23
N GLY A 36 -8.86 -4.59 -4.36
CA GLY A 36 -8.81 -4.90 -2.94
C GLY A 36 -9.13 -6.36 -2.66
N ALA A 37 -10.09 -6.93 -3.40
CA ALA A 37 -10.46 -8.34 -3.24
C ALA A 37 -9.28 -9.26 -3.55
N GLU A 38 -8.58 -9.00 -4.64
CA GLU A 38 -7.39 -9.77 -5.00
C GLU A 38 -6.29 -9.61 -3.96
N GLY A 39 -6.11 -8.39 -3.47
CA GLY A 39 -5.14 -8.11 -2.41
C GLY A 39 -5.42 -8.88 -1.15
N LEU A 40 -6.68 -8.94 -0.70
CA LEU A 40 -7.07 -9.69 0.48
C LEU A 40 -6.81 -11.18 0.30
N LYS A 41 -7.11 -11.69 -0.88
CA LYS A 41 -6.88 -13.10 -1.19
C LYS A 41 -5.40 -13.45 -1.09
N LEU A 42 -4.54 -12.59 -1.62
CA LEU A 42 -3.10 -12.79 -1.54
C LEU A 42 -2.60 -12.71 -0.10
N LEU A 43 -3.19 -11.83 0.70
CA LEU A 43 -2.82 -11.67 2.11
C LEU A 43 -3.18 -12.88 2.97
N GLU A 44 -4.15 -13.67 2.54
CA GLU A 44 -4.54 -14.86 3.30
C GLU A 44 -3.43 -15.91 3.38
N SER A 45 -2.61 -16.00 2.36
CA SER A 45 -1.61 -17.07 2.28
C SER A 45 -0.18 -16.59 2.10
N GLY A 46 0.04 -15.36 1.68
CA GLY A 46 1.38 -14.85 1.40
C GLY A 46 2.02 -14.14 2.57
N ALA A 47 3.35 -14.07 2.55
CA ALA A 47 4.10 -13.27 3.51
C ALA A 47 4.68 -12.06 2.77
N TYR A 48 4.55 -10.87 3.37
CA TYR A 48 4.96 -9.62 2.74
C TYR A 48 5.72 -8.74 3.71
N MET A 49 6.61 -7.90 3.18
CA MET A 49 7.34 -6.96 4.03
C MET A 49 6.51 -5.70 4.29
N GLY A 50 5.54 -5.42 3.44
CA GLY A 50 4.66 -4.28 3.58
C GLY A 50 3.62 -4.27 2.48
N VAL A 51 2.68 -3.32 2.56
CA VAL A 51 1.59 -3.20 1.61
C VAL A 51 1.50 -1.75 1.12
N ILE A 52 1.41 -1.58 -0.19
CA ILE A 52 1.13 -0.28 -0.80
C ILE A 52 -0.24 -0.42 -1.45
N SER A 53 -1.20 0.40 -1.04
CA SER A 53 -2.56 0.27 -1.52
C SER A 53 -3.12 1.61 -1.96
N ASP A 54 -3.73 1.63 -3.13
CA ASP A 54 -4.57 2.75 -3.53
C ASP A 54 -5.72 2.84 -2.50
N MET A 55 -6.10 4.06 -2.17
CA MET A 55 -7.20 4.30 -1.25
C MET A 55 -8.52 3.81 -1.84
N ARG A 56 -8.68 3.92 -3.16
CA ARG A 56 -9.88 3.50 -3.87
C ARG A 56 -9.54 2.45 -4.91
N THR A 57 -10.19 1.29 -4.79
CA THR A 57 -10.03 0.21 -5.75
C THR A 57 -11.43 -0.25 -6.20
N PRO A 58 -11.53 -0.87 -7.38
CA PRO A 58 -12.83 -1.34 -7.86
C PRO A 58 -13.35 -2.51 -7.03
N GLY A 59 -14.63 -2.78 -7.15
CA GLY A 59 -15.25 -3.97 -6.54
C GLY A 59 -15.74 -3.78 -5.12
N GLY A 60 -15.82 -2.53 -4.65
CA GLY A 60 -16.41 -2.24 -3.34
C GLY A 60 -15.51 -2.47 -2.14
N ILE A 61 -14.30 -2.97 -2.34
CA ILE A 61 -13.33 -3.13 -1.25
C ILE A 61 -12.28 -2.02 -1.40
N SER A 62 -12.26 -1.10 -0.45
CA SER A 62 -11.36 0.06 -0.46
C SER A 62 -10.05 -0.25 0.25
N GLY A 63 -9.10 0.71 0.17
CA GLY A 63 -7.88 0.63 0.97
C GLY A 63 -8.17 0.58 2.46
N ALA A 64 -9.22 1.26 2.90
CA ALA A 64 -9.64 1.22 4.31
C ALA A 64 -10.07 -0.19 4.72
N ASP A 65 -10.81 -0.87 3.85
CA ASP A 65 -11.24 -2.25 4.11
C ASP A 65 -10.05 -3.20 4.21
N VAL A 66 -9.08 -3.02 3.32
CA VAL A 66 -7.84 -3.81 3.34
C VAL A 66 -7.09 -3.57 4.66
N HIS A 67 -6.98 -2.30 5.06
CA HIS A 67 -6.31 -1.95 6.32
C HIS A 67 -7.00 -2.60 7.51
N ALA A 68 -8.33 -2.56 7.55
CA ALA A 68 -9.10 -3.16 8.64
C ALA A 68 -8.88 -4.67 8.71
N TRP A 69 -8.87 -5.33 7.55
CA TRP A 69 -8.62 -6.77 7.49
C TRP A 69 -7.21 -7.12 8.01
N ILE A 70 -6.22 -6.36 7.58
CA ILE A 70 -4.83 -6.57 8.00
C ILE A 70 -4.69 -6.40 9.52
N ARG A 71 -5.32 -5.36 10.04
CA ARG A 71 -5.27 -5.07 11.47
C ARG A 71 -5.86 -6.22 12.30
N ALA A 72 -6.92 -6.83 11.79
CA ALA A 72 -7.58 -7.94 12.47
C ALA A 72 -6.87 -9.27 12.30
N ASN A 73 -6.27 -9.52 11.13
CA ASN A 73 -5.78 -10.85 10.75
C ASN A 73 -4.25 -10.93 10.60
N ARG A 74 -3.60 -9.83 10.31
CA ARG A 74 -2.15 -9.77 10.10
C ARG A 74 -1.59 -8.54 10.81
N PRO A 75 -1.68 -8.49 12.16
CA PRO A 75 -1.29 -7.28 12.88
C PRO A 75 0.18 -6.89 12.71
N GLU A 76 1.05 -7.84 12.36
CA GLU A 76 2.45 -7.53 12.08
C GLU A 76 2.61 -6.61 10.86
N LEU A 77 1.64 -6.61 9.96
CA LEU A 77 1.65 -5.74 8.78
C LEU A 77 0.89 -4.43 8.99
N SER A 78 0.15 -4.30 10.08
CA SER A 78 -0.74 -3.14 10.26
C SER A 78 0.01 -1.80 10.33
N ARG A 79 1.28 -1.81 10.67
CA ARG A 79 2.12 -0.62 10.70
C ARG A 79 2.99 -0.46 9.46
N ARG A 80 2.81 -1.34 8.48
CA ARG A 80 3.60 -1.34 7.25
C ARG A 80 2.70 -1.21 6.02
N ILE A 81 1.73 -0.30 6.11
CA ILE A 81 0.79 -0.01 5.03
C ILE A 81 0.98 1.44 4.61
N LEU A 82 1.23 1.64 3.33
CA LEU A 82 1.33 2.96 2.70
C LEU A 82 0.16 3.13 1.76
N PHE A 83 -0.64 4.17 1.97
CA PHE A 83 -1.72 4.48 1.05
C PHE A 83 -1.26 5.40 -0.07
N ILE A 84 -1.87 5.24 -1.23
CA ILE A 84 -1.71 6.14 -2.36
C ILE A 84 -3.09 6.69 -2.69
N THR A 85 -3.20 7.99 -2.92
CA THR A 85 -4.49 8.58 -3.26
C THR A 85 -4.34 9.70 -4.30
N GLY A 86 -5.37 9.87 -5.12
CA GLY A 86 -5.43 11.01 -6.04
C GLY A 86 -6.14 12.22 -5.45
N ASP A 87 -6.66 12.11 -4.24
CA ASP A 87 -7.49 13.16 -3.66
C ASP A 87 -7.38 13.19 -2.13
N THR A 88 -6.46 14.01 -1.62
CA THR A 88 -6.27 14.16 -0.17
C THR A 88 -7.21 15.19 0.44
N VAL A 89 -7.94 15.97 -0.39
CA VAL A 89 -8.89 16.94 0.15
C VAL A 89 -10.28 16.34 0.34
N ASN A 90 -10.51 15.13 -0.12
CA ASN A 90 -11.77 14.42 0.08
C ASN A 90 -11.92 14.10 1.57
N ARG A 91 -13.05 14.48 2.15
CA ARG A 91 -13.28 14.29 3.58
C ARG A 91 -13.22 12.81 3.99
N GLU A 92 -13.78 11.94 3.17
CA GLU A 92 -13.77 10.51 3.45
C GLU A 92 -12.33 9.97 3.52
N THR A 93 -11.50 10.37 2.57
CA THR A 93 -10.09 9.99 2.55
C THR A 93 -9.37 10.50 3.80
N MET A 94 -9.59 11.77 4.15
CA MET A 94 -8.98 12.36 5.33
C MET A 94 -9.40 11.65 6.62
N ASP A 95 -10.67 11.29 6.73
CA ASP A 95 -11.18 10.55 7.89
C ASP A 95 -10.52 9.20 8.03
N ILE A 96 -10.33 8.50 6.92
CA ILE A 96 -9.66 7.19 6.90
C ILE A 96 -8.21 7.32 7.36
N LEU A 97 -7.50 8.32 6.83
CA LEU A 97 -6.10 8.54 7.19
C LEU A 97 -5.95 8.88 8.67
N GLU A 98 -6.86 9.70 9.19
CA GLU A 98 -6.88 10.06 10.60
C GLU A 98 -7.11 8.85 11.50
N LYS A 99 -8.09 8.03 11.14
CA LYS A 99 -8.44 6.84 11.92
C LYS A 99 -7.36 5.78 11.90
N THR A 100 -6.73 5.58 10.75
CA THR A 100 -5.74 4.52 10.60
C THR A 100 -4.35 4.94 11.06
N GLY A 101 -4.06 6.24 11.00
CA GLY A 101 -2.72 6.75 11.27
C GLY A 101 -1.70 6.33 10.20
N ALA A 102 -2.16 5.72 9.11
CA ALA A 102 -1.27 5.22 8.07
C ALA A 102 -0.71 6.37 7.24
N PRO A 103 0.55 6.26 6.81
CA PRO A 103 1.13 7.26 5.90
C PRO A 103 0.47 7.18 4.53
N CYS A 104 0.51 8.30 3.83
CA CYS A 104 -0.12 8.42 2.52
C CYS A 104 0.72 9.31 1.62
N ILE A 105 0.79 8.97 0.33
CA ILE A 105 1.36 9.86 -0.68
C ILE A 105 0.28 10.14 -1.72
N GLU A 106 0.32 11.38 -2.23
CA GLU A 106 -0.67 11.84 -3.21
C GLU A 106 -0.14 11.72 -4.62
N LYS A 107 -0.99 11.26 -5.54
CA LYS A 107 -0.68 11.22 -6.97
C LYS A 107 -0.78 12.64 -7.55
N PRO A 108 0.09 13.03 -8.47
CA PRO A 108 1.31 12.32 -8.90
C PRO A 108 2.42 12.48 -7.86
N PHE A 109 3.28 11.47 -7.75
CA PHE A 109 4.39 11.51 -6.81
C PHE A 109 5.70 11.15 -7.52
N ARG A 110 6.82 11.50 -6.90
CA ARG A 110 8.14 11.21 -7.43
C ARG A 110 8.69 9.92 -6.83
N VAL A 111 9.57 9.25 -7.56
CA VAL A 111 10.23 8.03 -7.08
C VAL A 111 10.92 8.26 -5.75
N ALA A 112 11.62 9.39 -5.60
CA ALA A 112 12.32 9.70 -4.34
C ALA A 112 11.35 9.78 -3.16
N GLN A 113 10.17 10.35 -3.36
CA GLN A 113 9.13 10.44 -2.32
C GLN A 113 8.63 9.06 -1.94
N LEU A 114 8.36 8.23 -2.94
CA LEU A 114 7.91 6.85 -2.74
C LEU A 114 8.93 6.06 -1.93
N LEU A 115 10.19 6.12 -2.32
CA LEU A 115 11.25 5.37 -1.66
C LEU A 115 11.45 5.82 -0.21
N ARG A 116 11.42 7.12 0.05
CA ARG A 116 11.52 7.64 1.42
C ARG A 116 10.37 7.15 2.29
N SER A 117 9.16 7.16 1.72
CA SER A 117 7.98 6.70 2.45
C SER A 117 8.10 5.22 2.81
N ILE A 118 8.60 4.40 1.90
CA ILE A 118 8.79 2.98 2.14
C ILE A 118 9.89 2.75 3.17
N GLU A 119 10.99 3.47 3.08
CA GLU A 119 12.09 3.34 4.05
C GLU A 119 11.62 3.68 5.47
N SER A 120 10.89 4.79 5.61
CA SER A 120 10.31 5.16 6.91
C SER A 120 9.36 4.10 7.43
N LEU A 121 8.56 3.54 6.55
CA LEU A 121 7.59 2.51 6.89
C LEU A 121 8.30 1.26 7.42
N MET A 122 9.36 0.84 6.74
CA MET A 122 10.11 -0.36 7.14
C MET A 122 10.88 -0.13 8.43
N ALA A 123 11.32 1.11 8.69
CA ALA A 123 12.03 1.46 9.91
C ALA A 123 11.10 1.66 11.11
N GLY A 124 9.77 1.69 10.88
CA GLY A 124 8.81 1.93 11.94
C GLY A 124 8.69 3.39 12.36
N GLU A 125 9.18 4.32 11.55
CA GLU A 125 9.18 5.75 11.87
C GLU A 125 7.92 6.48 11.45
N ALA A 126 7.10 5.86 10.60
CA ALA A 126 5.97 6.52 9.99
C ALA A 126 4.80 6.79 10.95
N ARG A 127 4.89 6.33 12.16
CA ARG A 127 3.80 6.50 13.14
C ARG A 127 4.31 6.83 14.50
#